data_a043411bf9cbb0b9991c81811357fe90
#
_entry.id   a043411bf9cbb0b9991c81811357fe90
#
_cell.length_a   1.000
_cell.length_b   1.000
_cell.length_c   1.000
_cell.angle_alpha   90.00
_cell.angle_beta   90.00
_cell.angle_gamma   90.00
#
_symmetry.space_group_name_H-M   'P 1'
#
loop_
_entity.id
_entity.type
_entity.pdbx_description
1 polymer ?
#
loop_
_entity_poly.entity_id
_entity_poly.type
_entity_poly.pdbx_seq_one_letter_code
_entity_poly.pdbx_strand_id
1 'polypeptide(L)'
;LLPNTKAARDSARAVNDRMNDWLIGQFGSRLFMAQGMTACSANELTNTPAEEAPYKAIFARLSTAVSLSKLRRYSAGQLRQLNAQTAGLDGRECTVCGSTDVLREGRCAWCARFEDLSVRIQDESRVAYYVTGDASGHWDLALPTLEGEVYLTLTDEKTARGWLGVDKAVRRVYTKNHAFTGMKYSTRLDVCDYFASNQNEELAR
;
A
#
# COMPACT_ATOMS: atom_id res chain seq x y z
N LEU A 1 -15.93 3.29 -0.60
CA LEU A 1 -17.11 3.16 -1.47
C LEU A 1 -16.76 3.62 -2.87
N LEU A 2 -17.21 2.87 -3.89
CA LEU A 2 -17.05 3.21 -5.31
C LEU A 2 -18.44 3.28 -5.96
N PRO A 3 -18.61 4.07 -7.02
CA PRO A 3 -19.83 4.04 -7.82
C PRO A 3 -20.11 2.63 -8.34
N ASN A 4 -21.37 2.18 -8.28
CA ASN A 4 -21.74 0.84 -8.76
C ASN A 4 -21.87 0.82 -10.30
N THR A 5 -20.79 1.18 -10.98
CA THR A 5 -20.68 1.14 -12.45
C THR A 5 -19.75 0.00 -12.89
N LYS A 6 -19.94 -0.46 -14.12
CA LYS A 6 -19.04 -1.46 -14.72
C LYS A 6 -17.59 -0.92 -14.74
N ALA A 7 -17.38 0.33 -15.16
CA ALA A 7 -16.07 0.95 -15.23
C ALA A 7 -15.36 0.97 -13.87
N ALA A 8 -16.05 1.38 -12.78
CA ALA A 8 -15.47 1.40 -11.45
C ALA A 8 -15.06 -0.01 -10.96
N ARG A 9 -15.88 -1.02 -11.23
CA ARG A 9 -15.58 -2.42 -10.88
C ARG A 9 -14.38 -2.95 -11.68
N ASP A 10 -14.33 -2.66 -12.99
CA ASP A 10 -13.25 -3.12 -13.85
C ASP A 10 -11.93 -2.43 -13.47
N SER A 11 -11.95 -1.13 -13.18
CA SER A 11 -10.77 -0.42 -12.67
C SER A 11 -10.27 -0.98 -11.35
N ALA A 12 -11.17 -1.26 -10.40
CA ALA A 12 -10.79 -1.85 -9.12
C ALA A 12 -10.15 -3.25 -9.27
N ARG A 13 -10.66 -4.06 -10.21
CA ARG A 13 -10.05 -5.36 -10.54
C ARG A 13 -8.67 -5.18 -11.18
N ALA A 14 -8.55 -4.30 -12.16
CA ALA A 14 -7.29 -4.04 -12.84
C ALA A 14 -6.20 -3.56 -11.86
N VAL A 15 -6.55 -2.71 -10.89
CA VAL A 15 -5.61 -2.30 -9.82
C VAL A 15 -5.17 -3.51 -8.99
N ASN A 16 -6.12 -4.37 -8.59
CA ASN A 16 -5.81 -5.57 -7.81
C ASN A 16 -4.90 -6.55 -8.57
N ASP A 17 -5.20 -6.77 -9.85
CA ASP A 17 -4.41 -7.65 -10.70
C ASP A 17 -3.00 -7.11 -10.89
N ARG A 18 -2.85 -5.81 -11.19
CA ARG A 18 -1.56 -5.14 -11.31
C ARG A 18 -0.74 -5.21 -10.03
N MET A 19 -1.38 -5.03 -8.87
CA MET A 19 -0.73 -5.14 -7.57
C MET A 19 -0.26 -6.58 -7.34
N ASN A 20 -1.08 -7.58 -7.62
CA ASN A 20 -0.70 -8.98 -7.44
C ASN A 20 0.40 -9.42 -8.40
N ASP A 21 0.41 -8.96 -9.65
CA ASP A 21 1.51 -9.20 -10.58
C ASP A 21 2.84 -8.63 -10.05
N TRP A 22 2.79 -7.42 -9.50
CA TRP A 22 3.94 -6.80 -8.87
C TRP A 22 4.39 -7.58 -7.62
N LEU A 23 3.45 -7.96 -6.73
CA LEU A 23 3.75 -8.77 -5.54
C LEU A 23 4.39 -10.11 -5.90
N ILE A 24 3.90 -10.78 -6.95
CA ILE A 24 4.49 -12.02 -7.47
C ILE A 24 5.92 -11.78 -7.92
N GLY A 25 6.16 -10.69 -8.67
CA GLY A 25 7.50 -10.35 -9.14
C GLY A 25 8.49 -10.07 -8.00
N GLN A 26 8.03 -9.46 -6.90
CA GLN A 26 8.89 -9.08 -5.78
C GLN A 26 9.01 -10.16 -4.69
N PHE A 27 7.94 -10.90 -4.42
CA PHE A 27 7.82 -11.77 -3.24
C PHE A 27 7.43 -13.22 -3.58
N GLY A 28 7.26 -13.55 -4.86
CA GLY A 28 6.76 -14.86 -5.27
C GLY A 28 5.36 -15.11 -4.71
N SER A 29 5.13 -16.30 -4.17
CA SER A 29 3.84 -16.70 -3.59
C SER A 29 3.62 -16.24 -2.14
N ARG A 30 4.58 -15.53 -1.54
CA ARG A 30 4.56 -15.16 -0.10
C ARG A 30 3.54 -14.09 0.23
N LEU A 31 3.31 -13.15 -0.69
CA LEU A 31 2.35 -12.06 -0.50
C LEU A 31 1.29 -12.07 -1.60
N PHE A 32 0.07 -11.82 -1.20
CA PHE A 32 -1.08 -11.73 -2.07
C PHE A 32 -2.10 -10.73 -1.50
N MET A 33 -2.59 -9.84 -2.35
CA MET A 33 -3.64 -8.88 -1.99
C MET A 33 -5.02 -9.44 -2.38
N ALA A 34 -5.77 -9.94 -1.39
CA ALA A 34 -7.14 -10.38 -1.62
C ALA A 34 -8.08 -9.17 -1.79
N GLN A 35 -8.96 -9.25 -2.78
CA GLN A 35 -10.01 -8.26 -3.01
C GLN A 35 -11.39 -8.92 -2.98
N GLY A 36 -12.34 -8.24 -2.33
CA GLY A 36 -13.75 -8.57 -2.40
C GLY A 36 -14.56 -7.32 -2.72
N MET A 37 -15.61 -7.50 -3.52
CA MET A 37 -16.56 -6.44 -3.85
C MET A 37 -17.97 -6.94 -3.69
N THR A 38 -18.84 -6.12 -3.11
CA THR A 38 -20.29 -6.38 -3.05
C THR A 38 -21.05 -5.10 -3.37
N ALA A 39 -22.19 -5.24 -4.04
CA ALA A 39 -23.10 -4.13 -4.21
C ALA A 39 -23.87 -3.89 -2.92
N CYS A 40 -24.18 -2.63 -2.64
CA CYS A 40 -25.05 -2.23 -1.55
C CYS A 40 -25.94 -1.06 -1.98
N SER A 41 -27.10 -0.98 -1.38
CA SER A 41 -28.04 0.13 -1.54
C SER A 41 -27.78 1.24 -0.52
N ALA A 42 -28.38 2.42 -0.73
CA ALA A 42 -28.34 3.51 0.24
C ALA A 42 -28.99 3.08 1.57
N ASN A 43 -30.09 2.35 1.54
CA ASN A 43 -30.77 1.88 2.75
C ASN A 43 -29.91 0.90 3.56
N GLU A 44 -29.21 -0.01 2.89
CA GLU A 44 -28.25 -0.90 3.57
C GLU A 44 -27.12 -0.10 4.23
N LEU A 45 -26.60 0.94 3.58
CA LEU A 45 -25.54 1.79 4.13
C LEU A 45 -26.03 2.61 5.34
N THR A 46 -27.29 3.03 5.34
CA THR A 46 -27.91 3.74 6.47
C THR A 46 -28.50 2.80 7.52
N ASN A 47 -28.31 1.50 7.38
CA ASN A 47 -28.85 0.48 8.27
C ASN A 47 -30.39 0.55 8.41
N THR A 48 -31.08 0.67 7.29
CA THR A 48 -32.55 0.84 7.28
C THR A 48 -33.22 -0.34 6.54
N PRO A 49 -34.15 -1.08 7.19
CA PRO A 49 -34.56 -0.94 8.59
C PRO A 49 -33.52 -1.51 9.58
N ALA A 50 -33.39 -0.85 10.74
CA ALA A 50 -32.33 -1.21 11.71
C ALA A 50 -32.50 -2.62 12.30
N GLU A 51 -33.73 -3.09 12.43
CA GLU A 51 -34.06 -4.42 13.00
C GLU A 51 -33.52 -5.57 12.16
N GLU A 52 -33.42 -5.38 10.86
CA GLU A 52 -32.86 -6.39 9.93
C GLU A 52 -31.34 -6.35 9.86
N ALA A 53 -30.71 -5.36 10.48
CA ALA A 53 -29.26 -5.12 10.48
C ALA A 53 -28.61 -5.20 9.07
N PRO A 54 -29.17 -4.54 8.05
CA PRO A 54 -28.70 -4.66 6.67
C PRO A 54 -27.25 -4.19 6.49
N TYR A 55 -26.79 -3.25 7.29
CA TYR A 55 -25.39 -2.83 7.30
C TYR A 55 -24.44 -3.98 7.64
N LYS A 56 -24.78 -4.81 8.64
CA LYS A 56 -24.03 -6.02 8.99
C LYS A 56 -23.98 -7.02 7.84
N ALA A 57 -25.07 -7.15 7.09
CA ALA A 57 -25.17 -8.04 5.95
C ALA A 57 -24.21 -7.66 4.82
N ILE A 58 -23.90 -6.37 4.62
CA ILE A 58 -22.87 -5.91 3.66
C ILE A 58 -21.52 -6.55 4.00
N PHE A 59 -21.11 -6.46 5.27
CA PHE A 59 -19.82 -7.02 5.71
C PHE A 59 -19.77 -8.54 5.62
N ALA A 60 -20.87 -9.21 5.88
CA ALA A 60 -20.95 -10.67 5.71
C ALA A 60 -20.72 -11.07 4.23
N ARG A 61 -21.40 -10.40 3.28
CA ARG A 61 -21.18 -10.62 1.85
C ARG A 61 -19.76 -10.28 1.42
N LEU A 62 -19.22 -9.16 1.92
CA LEU A 62 -17.85 -8.72 1.63
C LEU A 62 -16.82 -9.72 2.14
N SER A 63 -16.99 -10.22 3.37
CA SER A 63 -16.14 -11.24 3.98
C SER A 63 -16.15 -12.54 3.16
N THR A 64 -17.32 -12.97 2.69
CA THR A 64 -17.44 -14.13 1.81
C THR A 64 -16.69 -13.90 0.50
N ALA A 65 -16.85 -12.73 -0.14
CA ALA A 65 -16.15 -12.39 -1.38
C ALA A 65 -14.63 -12.38 -1.21
N VAL A 66 -14.11 -11.82 -0.11
CA VAL A 66 -12.68 -11.83 0.22
C VAL A 66 -12.19 -13.27 0.48
N SER A 67 -12.97 -14.09 1.17
CA SER A 67 -12.62 -15.48 1.45
C SER A 67 -12.51 -16.29 0.16
N LEU A 68 -13.44 -16.10 -0.77
CA LEU A 68 -13.37 -16.74 -2.10
C LEU A 68 -12.14 -16.26 -2.89
N SER A 69 -11.78 -14.99 -2.81
CA SER A 69 -10.56 -14.45 -3.43
C SER A 69 -9.30 -15.12 -2.86
N LYS A 70 -9.25 -15.37 -1.55
CA LYS A 70 -8.14 -16.09 -0.90
C LYS A 70 -8.01 -17.54 -1.36
N LEU A 71 -9.11 -18.21 -1.72
CA LEU A 71 -9.08 -19.57 -2.27
C LEU A 71 -8.64 -19.62 -3.73
N ARG A 72 -8.80 -18.53 -4.47
CA ARG A 72 -8.45 -18.41 -5.89
C ARG A 72 -7.39 -17.32 -6.09
N ARG A 73 -6.26 -17.48 -5.41
CA ARG A 73 -5.21 -16.45 -5.34
C ARG A 73 -4.64 -16.05 -6.69
N TYR A 74 -4.36 -17.02 -7.54
CA TYR A 74 -3.56 -16.82 -8.73
C TYR A 74 -4.29 -17.28 -9.98
N SER A 75 -4.20 -16.47 -11.03
CA SER A 75 -4.59 -16.85 -12.37
C SER A 75 -3.64 -17.90 -12.97
N ALA A 76 -4.06 -18.58 -14.03
CA ALA A 76 -3.19 -19.53 -14.74
C ALA A 76 -1.90 -18.86 -15.26
N GLY A 77 -1.96 -17.58 -15.66
CA GLY A 77 -0.78 -16.80 -16.05
C GLY A 77 0.20 -16.58 -14.92
N GLN A 78 -0.32 -16.18 -13.76
CA GLN A 78 0.46 -15.97 -12.55
C GLN A 78 1.08 -17.26 -12.02
N LEU A 79 0.36 -18.39 -12.10
CA LEU A 79 0.92 -19.69 -11.73
C LEU A 79 2.06 -20.10 -12.66
N ARG A 80 1.96 -19.84 -13.97
CA ARG A 80 3.08 -20.08 -14.89
C ARG A 80 4.28 -19.21 -14.56
N GLN A 81 4.05 -17.94 -14.23
CA GLN A 81 5.12 -17.02 -13.82
C GLN A 81 5.80 -17.50 -12.53
N LEU A 82 5.03 -17.90 -11.52
CA LEU A 82 5.57 -18.45 -10.26
C LEU A 82 6.40 -19.71 -10.51
N ASN A 83 5.94 -20.62 -11.36
CA ASN A 83 6.65 -21.85 -11.69
C ASN A 83 7.91 -21.60 -12.54
N ALA A 84 7.96 -20.50 -13.30
CA ALA A 84 9.13 -20.11 -14.08
C ALA A 84 10.20 -19.37 -13.27
N GLN A 85 9.85 -18.87 -12.08
CA GLN A 85 10.81 -18.25 -11.18
C GLN A 85 11.73 -19.35 -10.62
N THR A 86 12.94 -19.44 -11.15
CA THR A 86 14.00 -20.24 -10.54
C THR A 86 14.45 -19.55 -9.26
N ALA A 87 14.28 -20.23 -8.13
CA ALA A 87 14.83 -19.78 -6.85
C ALA A 87 16.36 -19.58 -7.00
N GLY A 88 16.91 -18.61 -6.27
CA GLY A 88 18.35 -18.41 -6.20
C GLY A 88 19.06 -19.73 -5.86
N LEU A 89 19.97 -20.16 -6.74
CA LEU A 89 20.48 -21.53 -6.74
C LEU A 89 21.64 -21.77 -5.75
N ASP A 90 22.03 -20.78 -4.97
CA ASP A 90 23.14 -20.95 -4.01
C ASP A 90 22.72 -21.57 -2.65
N GLY A 91 21.46 -21.97 -2.53
CA GLY A 91 20.95 -22.78 -1.39
C GLY A 91 20.95 -22.06 -0.04
N ARG A 92 21.29 -20.77 -0.01
CA ARG A 92 21.26 -19.96 1.21
C ARG A 92 19.95 -19.20 1.33
N GLU A 93 19.44 -19.14 2.53
CA GLU A 93 18.21 -18.45 2.85
C GLU A 93 18.48 -17.13 3.59
N CYS A 94 17.67 -16.13 3.32
CA CYS A 94 17.68 -14.89 4.08
C CYS A 94 17.39 -15.16 5.55
N THR A 95 18.27 -14.72 6.44
CA THR A 95 18.15 -14.93 7.90
C THR A 95 16.91 -14.29 8.51
N VAL A 96 16.27 -13.34 7.80
CA VAL A 96 15.09 -12.62 8.30
C VAL A 96 13.78 -13.22 7.78
N CYS A 97 13.69 -13.51 6.47
CA CYS A 97 12.41 -13.93 5.85
C CYS A 97 12.44 -15.30 5.19
N GLY A 98 13.57 -16.03 5.22
CA GLY A 98 13.71 -17.33 4.59
C GLY A 98 13.69 -17.31 3.05
N SER A 99 13.82 -16.13 2.41
CA SER A 99 13.89 -16.04 0.96
C SER A 99 15.20 -16.61 0.42
N THR A 100 15.11 -17.33 -0.69
CA THR A 100 16.27 -17.84 -1.43
C THR A 100 16.78 -16.86 -2.50
N ASP A 101 16.34 -15.59 -2.46
CA ASP A 101 16.84 -14.54 -3.35
C ASP A 101 18.33 -14.25 -3.11
N VAL A 102 18.95 -13.53 -4.06
CA VAL A 102 20.34 -13.08 -3.91
C VAL A 102 20.53 -12.34 -2.58
N LEU A 103 21.45 -12.86 -1.76
CA LEU A 103 21.72 -12.31 -0.43
C LEU A 103 22.94 -11.38 -0.45
N ARG A 104 22.84 -10.28 0.28
CA ARG A 104 23.96 -9.46 0.71
C ARG A 104 24.05 -9.54 2.23
N GLU A 105 25.19 -9.96 2.76
CA GLU A 105 25.40 -10.11 4.21
C GLU A 105 24.33 -10.97 4.91
N GLY A 106 23.87 -12.02 4.24
CA GLY A 106 22.84 -12.93 4.76
C GLY A 106 21.40 -12.43 4.67
N ARG A 107 21.14 -11.29 4.03
CA ARG A 107 19.79 -10.70 3.88
C ARG A 107 19.42 -10.50 2.41
N CYS A 108 18.17 -10.72 2.07
CA CYS A 108 17.66 -10.36 0.76
C CYS A 108 17.48 -8.83 0.64
N ALA A 109 17.41 -8.34 -0.59
CA ALA A 109 17.30 -6.90 -0.87
C ALA A 109 16.09 -6.22 -0.17
N TRP A 110 14.98 -6.94 -0.04
CA TRP A 110 13.80 -6.41 0.66
C TRP A 110 14.01 -6.27 2.17
N CYS A 111 14.60 -7.28 2.82
CA CYS A 111 14.89 -7.20 4.25
C CYS A 111 15.89 -6.10 4.58
N ALA A 112 16.94 -5.96 3.79
CA ALA A 112 17.91 -4.87 3.94
C ALA A 112 17.24 -3.49 3.75
N ARG A 113 16.38 -3.35 2.74
CA ARG A 113 15.64 -2.10 2.48
C ARG A 113 14.66 -1.76 3.61
N PHE A 114 13.91 -2.74 4.13
CA PHE A 114 12.98 -2.50 5.23
C PHE A 114 13.69 -2.13 6.54
N GLU A 115 14.86 -2.69 6.78
CA GLU A 115 15.68 -2.30 7.92
C GLU A 115 16.14 -0.83 7.80
N ASP A 116 16.67 -0.44 6.65
CA ASP A 116 17.05 0.95 6.38
C ASP A 116 15.85 1.91 6.53
N LEU A 117 14.72 1.57 5.92
CA LEU A 117 13.49 2.36 6.05
C LEU A 117 13.01 2.44 7.50
N SER A 118 13.10 1.36 8.27
CA SER A 118 12.68 1.34 9.66
C SER A 118 13.49 2.33 10.51
N VAL A 119 14.80 2.36 10.34
CA VAL A 119 15.67 3.32 11.03
C VAL A 119 15.32 4.74 10.62
N ARG A 120 15.13 4.99 9.32
CA ARG A 120 14.83 6.33 8.79
C ARG A 120 13.44 6.84 9.20
N ILE A 121 12.45 5.94 9.35
CA ILE A 121 11.12 6.31 9.85
C ILE A 121 11.17 6.73 11.33
N GLN A 122 12.07 6.15 12.11
CA GLN A 122 12.23 6.49 13.52
C GLN A 122 13.08 7.75 13.74
N ASP A 123 13.84 8.16 12.76
CA ASP A 123 14.64 9.38 12.81
C ASP A 123 13.72 10.61 12.86
N GLU A 124 13.80 11.39 13.94
CA GLU A 124 12.97 12.58 14.16
C GLU A 124 13.21 13.67 13.12
N SER A 125 14.39 13.70 12.48
CA SER A 125 14.69 14.62 11.38
C SER A 125 13.94 14.27 10.09
N ARG A 126 13.44 13.05 9.94
CA ARG A 126 12.70 12.55 8.78
C ARG A 126 11.20 12.74 8.97
N VAL A 127 10.71 13.91 8.62
CA VAL A 127 9.31 14.30 8.85
C VAL A 127 8.39 14.15 7.63
N ALA A 128 8.94 13.91 6.45
CA ALA A 128 8.18 13.90 5.22
C ALA A 128 8.34 12.61 4.41
N TYR A 129 7.23 12.18 3.83
CA TYR A 129 7.19 11.13 2.81
C TYR A 129 6.96 11.78 1.45
N TYR A 130 7.71 11.33 0.47
CA TYR A 130 7.59 11.80 -0.90
C TYR A 130 6.91 10.76 -1.77
N VAL A 131 5.93 11.20 -2.57
CA VAL A 131 5.28 10.35 -3.58
C VAL A 131 5.33 11.08 -4.92
N THR A 132 5.84 10.44 -5.95
CA THR A 132 5.97 11.04 -7.28
C THR A 132 5.63 10.03 -8.38
N GLY A 133 5.41 10.51 -9.60
CA GLY A 133 5.22 9.68 -10.79
C GLY A 133 6.49 9.39 -11.59
N ASP A 134 7.62 10.05 -11.31
CA ASP A 134 8.84 9.96 -12.10
C ASP A 134 10.03 9.43 -11.30
N ALA A 135 10.88 8.63 -11.97
CA ALA A 135 12.11 8.09 -11.42
C ALA A 135 13.25 9.11 -11.53
N SER A 136 13.42 9.99 -10.58
CA SER A 136 14.49 10.98 -10.55
C SER A 136 15.62 10.70 -9.56
N GLY A 137 15.94 9.45 -9.28
CA GLY A 137 17.13 9.05 -8.53
C GLY A 137 17.09 9.24 -7.00
N HIS A 138 16.01 9.78 -6.43
CA HIS A 138 15.89 10.06 -5.00
C HIS A 138 15.06 9.03 -4.22
N TRP A 139 14.69 7.93 -4.83
CA TRP A 139 13.58 7.10 -4.36
C TRP A 139 14.02 5.84 -3.65
N ASP A 140 13.35 5.56 -2.54
CA ASP A 140 13.58 4.36 -1.75
C ASP A 140 12.77 3.16 -2.24
N LEU A 141 11.57 3.43 -2.77
CA LEU A 141 10.62 2.40 -3.14
C LEU A 141 9.84 2.81 -4.39
N ALA A 142 9.74 1.89 -5.36
CA ALA A 142 8.85 2.00 -6.49
C ALA A 142 7.59 1.17 -6.23
N LEU A 143 6.41 1.77 -6.38
CA LEU A 143 5.12 1.15 -6.21
C LEU A 143 4.37 1.11 -7.55
N PRO A 144 3.70 0.01 -7.90
CA PRO A 144 3.00 -0.11 -9.16
C PRO A 144 1.73 0.74 -9.19
N THR A 145 1.43 1.27 -10.35
CA THR A 145 0.12 1.87 -10.68
C THR A 145 -0.42 1.27 -11.96
N LEU A 146 -1.62 1.65 -12.39
CA LEU A 146 -2.19 1.18 -13.67
C LEU A 146 -1.38 1.65 -14.88
N GLU A 147 -0.79 2.84 -14.80
CA GLU A 147 -0.11 3.51 -15.93
C GLU A 147 1.43 3.48 -15.82
N GLY A 148 1.97 2.86 -14.76
CA GLY A 148 3.42 2.86 -14.54
C GLY A 148 3.77 2.63 -13.09
N GLU A 149 4.69 3.44 -12.55
CA GLU A 149 5.15 3.37 -11.17
C GLU A 149 5.01 4.71 -10.49
N VAL A 150 4.80 4.66 -9.18
CA VAL A 150 4.87 5.80 -8.27
C VAL A 150 6.02 5.55 -7.31
N TYR A 151 6.84 6.53 -7.13
CA TYR A 151 8.05 6.44 -6.32
C TYR A 151 7.85 7.10 -4.97
N LEU A 152 8.37 6.46 -3.93
CA LEU A 152 8.29 6.92 -2.55
C LEU A 152 9.70 7.08 -1.98
N THR A 153 9.94 8.18 -1.27
CA THR A 153 11.13 8.34 -0.44
C THR A 153 10.81 9.03 0.88
N LEU A 154 11.65 8.79 1.88
CA LEU A 154 11.66 9.50 3.15
C LEU A 154 12.74 10.59 3.11
N THR A 155 12.39 11.80 3.52
CA THR A 155 13.34 12.91 3.55
C THR A 155 13.05 13.84 4.72
N ASP A 156 13.97 14.77 4.98
CA ASP A 156 13.78 15.86 5.94
C ASP A 156 12.93 17.00 5.36
N GLU A 157 12.45 17.86 6.25
CA GLU A 157 11.58 18.97 5.87
C GLU A 157 12.25 19.94 4.90
N LYS A 158 13.53 20.27 5.11
CA LYS A 158 14.27 21.24 4.27
C LYS A 158 14.36 20.74 2.84
N THR A 159 14.72 19.48 2.66
CA THR A 159 14.79 18.82 1.35
C THR A 159 13.42 18.75 0.69
N ALA A 160 12.39 18.35 1.45
CA ALA A 160 11.00 18.29 0.97
C ALA A 160 10.53 19.67 0.47
N ARG A 161 10.80 20.73 1.22
CA ARG A 161 10.48 22.11 0.81
C ARG A 161 11.23 22.54 -0.43
N GLY A 162 12.50 22.15 -0.57
CA GLY A 162 13.31 22.45 -1.76
C GLY A 162 12.78 21.83 -3.03
N TRP A 163 12.18 20.63 -2.95
CA TRP A 163 11.63 19.96 -4.13
C TRP A 163 10.21 20.45 -4.47
N LEU A 164 9.40 20.83 -3.50
CA LEU A 164 8.05 21.32 -3.74
C LEU A 164 8.04 22.61 -4.55
N GLY A 165 7.32 22.59 -5.65
CA GLY A 165 7.21 23.72 -6.56
C GLY A 165 8.34 23.82 -7.59
N VAL A 166 9.45 23.12 -7.42
CA VAL A 166 10.58 23.07 -8.36
C VAL A 166 10.60 21.76 -9.13
N ASP A 167 10.45 20.65 -8.44
CA ASP A 167 10.41 19.32 -9.06
C ASP A 167 8.98 18.98 -9.47
N LYS A 168 8.71 19.04 -10.78
CA LYS A 168 7.40 18.72 -11.36
C LYS A 168 6.99 17.26 -11.20
N ALA A 169 7.95 16.39 -10.91
CA ALA A 169 7.71 14.97 -10.65
C ALA A 169 7.02 14.73 -9.31
N VAL A 170 7.17 15.62 -8.34
CA VAL A 170 6.58 15.49 -7.01
C VAL A 170 5.07 15.68 -7.09
N ARG A 171 4.33 14.62 -6.75
CA ARG A 171 2.86 14.63 -6.76
C ARG A 171 2.27 14.99 -5.41
N ARG A 172 2.84 14.47 -4.32
CA ARG A 172 2.31 14.64 -2.97
C ARG A 172 3.39 14.47 -1.91
N VAL A 173 3.30 15.27 -0.86
CA VAL A 173 4.09 15.15 0.35
C VAL A 173 3.16 14.82 1.50
N TYR A 174 3.51 13.79 2.26
CA TYR A 174 2.85 13.43 3.52
C TYR A 174 3.80 13.73 4.66
N THR A 175 3.28 14.28 5.73
CA THR A 175 4.06 14.56 6.93
C THR A 175 3.75 13.55 8.02
N LYS A 176 4.78 13.19 8.78
CA LYS A 176 4.65 12.38 9.98
C LYS A 176 4.72 13.32 11.19
N ASN A 177 3.66 13.41 11.98
CA ASN A 177 3.54 14.19 13.21
C ASN A 177 3.78 15.72 13.06
N HIS A 178 3.85 16.23 11.85
CA HIS A 178 4.04 17.65 11.57
C HIS A 178 3.12 18.10 10.44
N ALA A 179 2.69 19.35 10.49
CA ALA A 179 1.94 19.97 9.40
C ALA A 179 2.87 20.87 8.59
N PHE A 180 2.97 20.64 7.29
CA PHE A 180 3.56 21.58 6.36
C PHE A 180 2.56 22.69 6.09
N THR A 181 2.71 23.83 6.76
CA THR A 181 1.86 24.99 6.50
C THR A 181 2.27 25.67 5.19
N GLY A 182 1.28 26.05 4.40
CA GLY A 182 1.50 26.78 3.14
C GLY A 182 1.90 25.93 1.95
N MET A 183 1.84 24.61 2.02
CA MET A 183 2.13 23.71 0.91
C MET A 183 0.87 23.19 0.22
N LYS A 184 0.80 23.33 -1.09
CA LYS A 184 -0.37 22.97 -1.90
C LYS A 184 -0.69 21.47 -1.91
N TYR A 185 0.30 20.61 -1.71
CA TYR A 185 0.19 19.16 -1.86
C TYR A 185 0.60 18.37 -0.60
N SER A 186 0.61 19.01 0.56
CA SER A 186 0.90 18.31 1.81
C SER A 186 -0.37 17.71 2.42
N THR A 187 -0.22 16.50 2.95
CA THR A 187 -1.26 15.85 3.75
C THR A 187 -0.62 15.42 5.07
N ARG A 188 -1.24 15.79 6.16
CA ARG A 188 -0.82 15.37 7.49
C ARG A 188 -1.26 13.93 7.73
N LEU A 189 -0.34 13.11 8.21
CA LEU A 189 -0.58 11.76 8.68
C LEU A 189 -0.24 11.70 10.17
N ASP A 190 -1.10 12.24 11.00
CA ASP A 190 -0.95 12.16 12.44
C ASP A 190 -2.15 11.44 13.04
N VAL A 191 -1.90 10.23 13.55
CA VAL A 191 -2.94 9.40 14.16
C VAL A 191 -3.46 10.05 15.44
N CYS A 192 -2.59 10.69 16.22
CA CYS A 192 -3.00 11.34 17.47
C CYS A 192 -3.96 12.50 17.20
N ASP A 193 -3.69 13.31 16.19
CA ASP A 193 -4.59 14.39 15.80
C ASP A 193 -5.93 13.88 15.25
N TYR A 194 -5.91 12.77 14.51
CA TYR A 194 -7.15 12.15 14.04
C TYR A 194 -8.05 11.77 15.21
N PHE A 195 -7.50 11.12 16.23
CA PHE A 195 -8.27 10.74 17.42
C PHE A 195 -8.67 11.94 18.28
N ALA A 196 -7.80 12.92 18.44
CA ALA A 196 -8.12 14.16 19.16
C ALA A 196 -9.26 14.93 18.48
N SER A 197 -9.23 15.06 17.16
CA SER A 197 -10.29 15.76 16.39
C SER A 197 -11.63 15.05 16.47
N ASN A 198 -11.67 13.74 16.68
CA ASN A 198 -12.90 12.96 16.83
C ASN A 198 -13.32 12.77 18.29
N GLN A 199 -12.65 13.41 19.27
CA GLN A 199 -12.93 13.31 20.71
C GLN A 199 -12.88 11.86 21.26
N ASN A 200 -12.19 10.98 20.60
CA ASN A 200 -12.01 9.58 21.03
C ASN A 200 -10.70 9.40 21.80
N GLU A 201 -10.58 10.10 22.93
CA GLU A 201 -9.39 9.99 23.81
C GLU A 201 -9.15 8.55 24.32
N GLU A 202 -10.19 7.74 24.43
CA GLU A 202 -10.08 6.35 24.88
C GLU A 202 -9.35 5.43 23.90
N LEU A 203 -9.32 5.77 22.62
CA LEU A 203 -8.61 5.00 21.58
C LEU A 203 -7.16 5.44 21.36
N ALA A 204 -6.78 6.58 21.94
CA ALA A 204 -5.43 7.13 21.86
C ALA A 204 -4.49 6.63 22.98
N ARG A 205 -5.00 5.84 23.92
CA ARG A 205 -4.26 5.19 25.01
C ARG A 205 -4.11 3.71 24.76
#